data_bc7425dd28d8c4864e737e54a8577d47
#
_entry.id   bc7425dd28d8c4864e737e54a8577d47
#
_cell.length_a   1.000
_cell.length_b   1.000
_cell.length_c   1.000
_cell.angle_alpha   90.00
_cell.angle_beta   90.00
_cell.angle_gamma   90.00
#
_symmetry.space_group_name_H-M   'P 1'
#
loop_
_entity.id
_entity.type
_entity.pdbx_description
1 polymer ?
#
loop_
_entity_poly.entity_id
_entity_poly.type
_entity_poly.pdbx_seq_one_letter_code
_entity_poly.pdbx_strand_id
1 'polypeptide(L)'
;FRRTGFFVTESSEHFAEYVPWFIKSGREDLLKEFAIPLDEYPRRCEEQIAEWVSLRDKLENPDTKFVPQKSNEYGAGIIHSMETGQERTFNGNVMNMEFITNLPHEACVEVPCVVNGSGVHPQKIGKLPPHIAAIIQTNINVQSLTVRAVLEKSKDHIYHAAMLDPRTSAELSLEQIWSCLLYTSPSPRDGVQS
;
A
#
# COMPACT_ATOMS: atom_id res chain seq x y z
N PHE A 1 10.64 -15.23 2.22
CA PHE A 1 11.15 -15.72 3.51
C PHE A 1 12.56 -16.33 3.40
N ARG A 2 12.79 -17.35 2.53
CA ARG A 2 14.09 -18.04 2.43
C ARG A 2 15.28 -17.13 2.13
N ARG A 3 15.07 -16.02 1.42
CA ARG A 3 16.13 -15.09 0.99
C ARG A 3 16.35 -13.93 1.96
N THR A 4 15.29 -13.50 2.64
CA THR A 4 15.32 -12.34 3.54
C THR A 4 15.40 -12.73 5.02
N GLY A 5 15.02 -13.97 5.36
CA GLY A 5 14.85 -14.42 6.75
C GLY A 5 13.57 -13.92 7.41
N PHE A 6 12.79 -13.08 6.72
CA PHE A 6 11.59 -12.45 7.24
C PHE A 6 10.42 -12.64 6.28
N PHE A 7 9.23 -12.67 6.82
CA PHE A 7 8.00 -12.57 6.04
C PHE A 7 7.77 -11.09 5.75
N VAL A 8 7.84 -10.71 4.48
CA VAL A 8 7.94 -9.31 4.07
C VAL A 8 6.62 -8.68 3.64
N THR A 9 5.54 -9.48 3.55
CA THR A 9 4.21 -9.04 3.16
C THR A 9 3.18 -10.15 3.42
N GLU A 10 1.90 -9.79 3.45
CA GLU A 10 0.79 -10.73 3.58
C GLU A 10 0.52 -11.54 2.31
N SER A 11 0.94 -11.04 1.13
CA SER A 11 0.77 -11.73 -0.15
C SER A 11 1.98 -11.62 -1.06
N SER A 12 2.20 -12.65 -1.89
CA SER A 12 3.25 -12.66 -2.91
C SER A 12 2.99 -11.64 -4.02
N GLU A 13 1.73 -11.36 -4.31
CA GLU A 13 1.26 -10.38 -5.29
C GLU A 13 1.73 -8.98 -4.92
N HIS A 14 1.37 -8.48 -3.76
CA HIS A 14 1.77 -7.15 -3.31
C HIS A 14 3.28 -7.00 -3.19
N PHE A 15 3.97 -8.01 -2.68
CA PHE A 15 5.43 -7.96 -2.63
C PHE A 15 6.05 -7.85 -4.03
N ALA A 16 5.49 -8.57 -5.00
CA ALA A 16 5.99 -8.52 -6.37
C ALA A 16 5.82 -7.15 -7.04
N GLU A 17 4.81 -6.38 -6.63
CA GLU A 17 4.55 -5.02 -7.12
C GLU A 17 5.56 -4.00 -6.58
N TYR A 18 6.09 -4.21 -5.37
CA TYR A 18 6.97 -3.27 -4.68
C TYR A 18 8.46 -3.52 -4.86
N VAL A 19 8.85 -4.60 -5.56
CA VAL A 19 10.27 -4.95 -5.76
C VAL A 19 10.56 -5.30 -7.22
N PRO A 20 11.83 -5.15 -7.67
CA PRO A 20 12.18 -5.28 -9.09
C PRO A 20 12.40 -6.73 -9.56
N TRP A 21 12.04 -7.76 -8.77
CA TRP A 21 12.57 -9.12 -9.01
C TRP A 21 11.64 -10.07 -9.73
N PHE A 22 10.33 -9.90 -9.64
CA PHE A 22 9.37 -10.93 -10.02
C PHE A 22 8.60 -10.61 -11.30
N ILE A 23 8.18 -9.38 -11.49
CA ILE A 23 7.45 -8.95 -12.66
C ILE A 23 8.44 -8.26 -13.61
N LYS A 24 8.83 -8.95 -14.68
CA LYS A 24 9.79 -8.47 -15.65
C LYS A 24 9.28 -8.66 -17.08
N SER A 25 9.59 -7.70 -17.94
CA SER A 25 9.23 -7.76 -19.36
C SER A 25 9.81 -9.02 -20.02
N GLY A 26 8.96 -9.77 -20.72
CA GLY A 26 9.37 -11.00 -21.42
C GLY A 26 9.70 -12.19 -20.51
N ARG A 27 9.30 -12.14 -19.21
CA ARG A 27 9.56 -13.22 -18.27
C ARG A 27 8.27 -13.76 -17.64
N GLU A 28 7.35 -14.23 -18.48
CA GLU A 28 6.11 -14.89 -18.06
C GLU A 28 6.36 -16.19 -17.25
N ASP A 29 7.54 -16.76 -17.39
CA ASP A 29 8.00 -17.90 -16.57
C ASP A 29 8.03 -17.56 -15.09
N LEU A 30 8.48 -16.35 -14.72
CA LEU A 30 8.50 -15.89 -13.31
C LEU A 30 7.08 -15.70 -12.76
N LEU A 31 6.17 -15.15 -13.57
CA LEU A 31 4.78 -14.97 -13.16
C LEU A 31 4.12 -16.31 -12.82
N LYS A 32 4.42 -17.35 -13.62
CA LYS A 32 3.92 -18.71 -13.36
C LYS A 32 4.60 -19.37 -12.17
N GLU A 33 5.93 -19.25 -12.07
CA GLU A 33 6.72 -19.84 -10.97
C GLU A 33 6.26 -19.33 -9.62
N PHE A 34 6.00 -18.01 -9.52
CA PHE A 34 5.62 -17.37 -8.26
C PHE A 34 4.10 -17.16 -8.10
N ALA A 35 3.29 -17.70 -9.02
CA ALA A 35 1.83 -17.56 -9.02
C ALA A 35 1.36 -16.11 -8.84
N ILE A 36 1.95 -15.18 -9.61
CA ILE A 36 1.62 -13.76 -9.54
C ILE A 36 0.48 -13.48 -10.52
N PRO A 37 -0.73 -13.14 -10.03
CA PRO A 37 -1.84 -12.79 -10.90
C PRO A 37 -1.61 -11.39 -11.49
N LEU A 38 -1.80 -11.25 -12.80
CA LEU A 38 -1.96 -9.96 -13.45
C LEU A 38 -3.45 -9.64 -13.54
N ASP A 39 -3.78 -8.35 -13.60
CA ASP A 39 -5.16 -7.86 -13.72
C ASP A 39 -6.10 -8.32 -12.59
N GLU A 40 -5.55 -8.60 -11.42
CA GLU A 40 -6.31 -9.05 -10.25
C GLU A 40 -7.34 -7.99 -9.81
N TYR A 41 -6.97 -6.72 -9.82
CA TYR A 41 -7.86 -5.65 -9.39
C TYR A 41 -9.10 -5.48 -10.29
N PRO A 42 -9.00 -5.43 -11.64
CA PRO A 42 -10.17 -5.45 -12.51
C PRO A 42 -11.09 -6.63 -12.25
N ARG A 43 -10.54 -7.83 -12.11
CA ARG A 43 -11.31 -9.04 -11.80
C ARG A 43 -12.07 -8.93 -10.47
N ARG A 44 -11.42 -8.46 -9.42
CA ARG A 44 -12.07 -8.22 -8.12
C ARG A 44 -13.17 -7.17 -8.21
N CYS A 45 -12.99 -6.13 -9.01
CA CYS A 45 -14.03 -5.12 -9.24
C CYS A 45 -15.26 -5.73 -9.91
N GLU A 46 -15.08 -6.57 -10.93
CA GLU A 46 -16.17 -7.25 -11.62
C GLU A 46 -16.93 -8.19 -10.67
N GLU A 47 -16.22 -8.98 -9.88
CA GLU A 47 -16.80 -9.85 -8.85
C GLU A 47 -17.59 -9.05 -7.81
N GLN A 48 -17.03 -7.94 -7.30
CA GLN A 48 -17.68 -7.09 -6.30
C GLN A 48 -18.96 -6.43 -6.86
N ILE A 49 -18.96 -6.02 -8.14
CA ILE A 49 -20.16 -5.49 -8.79
C ILE A 49 -21.25 -6.56 -8.86
N ALA A 50 -20.89 -7.80 -9.24
CA ALA A 50 -21.84 -8.91 -9.31
C ALA A 50 -22.38 -9.28 -7.92
N GLU A 51 -21.52 -9.32 -6.90
CA GLU A 51 -21.91 -9.54 -5.51
C GLU A 51 -22.85 -8.46 -4.99
N TRP A 52 -22.59 -7.20 -5.34
CA TRP A 52 -23.45 -6.09 -4.96
C TRP A 52 -24.86 -6.23 -5.53
N VAL A 53 -25.01 -6.62 -6.80
CA VAL A 53 -26.32 -6.87 -7.40
C VAL A 53 -27.08 -7.95 -6.61
N SER A 54 -26.40 -9.07 -6.31
CA SER A 54 -27.00 -10.15 -5.52
C SER A 54 -27.36 -9.71 -4.09
N LEU A 55 -26.51 -8.91 -3.47
CA LEU A 55 -26.75 -8.38 -2.12
C LEU A 55 -27.94 -7.42 -2.11
N ARG A 56 -28.04 -6.53 -3.09
CA ARG A 56 -29.18 -5.61 -3.23
C ARG A 56 -30.50 -6.38 -3.29
N ASP A 57 -30.58 -7.41 -4.13
CA ASP A 57 -31.80 -8.23 -4.27
C ASP A 57 -32.18 -8.91 -2.93
N LYS A 58 -31.19 -9.32 -2.15
CA LYS A 58 -31.39 -9.87 -0.80
C LYS A 58 -31.88 -8.81 0.19
N LEU A 59 -31.30 -7.59 0.12
CA LEU A 59 -31.67 -6.47 1.00
C LEU A 59 -33.08 -5.95 0.72
N GLU A 60 -33.50 -5.97 -0.55
CA GLU A 60 -34.84 -5.54 -0.96
C GLU A 60 -35.93 -6.58 -0.68
N ASN A 61 -35.56 -7.84 -0.43
CA ASN A 61 -36.48 -8.91 -0.11
C ASN A 61 -36.81 -8.91 1.41
N PRO A 62 -38.07 -8.59 1.81
CA PRO A 62 -38.45 -8.51 3.22
C PRO A 62 -38.35 -9.86 3.98
N ASP A 63 -38.35 -10.98 3.26
CA ASP A 63 -38.24 -12.32 3.87
C ASP A 63 -36.79 -12.74 4.14
N THR A 64 -35.81 -11.96 3.68
CA THR A 64 -34.40 -12.28 3.87
C THR A 64 -33.98 -12.08 5.34
N LYS A 65 -33.52 -13.15 5.96
CA LYS A 65 -32.95 -13.12 7.32
C LYS A 65 -31.44 -12.92 7.23
N PHE A 66 -30.96 -11.78 7.70
CA PHE A 66 -29.52 -11.54 7.85
C PHE A 66 -29.02 -12.09 9.17
N VAL A 67 -28.04 -12.98 9.10
CA VAL A 67 -27.31 -13.45 10.28
C VAL A 67 -26.00 -12.67 10.36
N PRO A 68 -25.81 -11.80 11.35
CA PRO A 68 -24.56 -11.07 11.52
C PRO A 68 -23.39 -12.04 11.69
N GLN A 69 -22.36 -11.89 10.90
CA GLN A 69 -21.12 -12.66 11.04
C GLN A 69 -20.00 -11.75 11.50
N LYS A 70 -19.20 -12.25 12.45
CA LYS A 70 -18.02 -11.53 12.91
C LYS A 70 -16.98 -11.58 11.80
N SER A 71 -16.56 -10.42 11.31
CA SER A 71 -15.43 -10.30 10.39
C SER A 71 -14.08 -10.40 11.13
N ASN A 72 -13.00 -10.56 10.38
CA ASN A 72 -11.64 -10.49 10.91
C ASN A 72 -11.15 -9.03 11.05
N GLU A 73 -11.95 -8.07 10.59
CA GLU A 73 -11.64 -6.64 10.72
C GLU A 73 -11.64 -6.21 12.18
N TYR A 74 -10.63 -5.46 12.57
CA TYR A 74 -10.43 -5.07 13.97
C TYR A 74 -10.95 -3.67 14.32
N GLY A 75 -11.58 -2.94 13.41
CA GLY A 75 -12.17 -1.62 13.69
C GLY A 75 -13.14 -1.61 14.86
N ALA A 76 -14.06 -2.59 14.91
CA ALA A 76 -14.99 -2.76 16.04
C ALA A 76 -14.24 -3.06 17.35
N GLY A 77 -13.12 -3.82 17.28
CA GLY A 77 -12.27 -4.11 18.42
C GLY A 77 -11.56 -2.87 18.96
N ILE A 78 -11.13 -1.97 18.09
CA ILE A 78 -10.52 -0.69 18.45
C ILE A 78 -11.56 0.18 19.21
N ILE A 79 -12.74 0.37 18.61
CA ILE A 79 -13.84 1.14 19.24
C ILE A 79 -14.18 0.55 20.60
N HIS A 80 -14.37 -0.77 20.69
CA HIS A 80 -14.68 -1.44 21.95
C HIS A 80 -13.58 -1.22 23.01
N SER A 81 -12.31 -1.27 22.62
CA SER A 81 -11.18 -1.04 23.55
C SER A 81 -11.16 0.39 24.08
N MET A 82 -11.44 1.36 23.23
CA MET A 82 -11.50 2.77 23.62
C MET A 82 -12.68 3.07 24.56
N GLU A 83 -13.85 2.49 24.29
CA GLU A 83 -15.07 2.72 25.07
C GLU A 83 -15.07 1.99 26.42
N THR A 84 -14.55 0.75 26.46
CA THR A 84 -14.60 -0.09 27.66
C THR A 84 -13.33 -0.07 28.51
N GLY A 85 -12.23 0.45 27.96
CA GLY A 85 -10.91 0.38 28.58
C GLY A 85 -10.25 -1.00 28.45
N GLN A 86 -10.89 -1.98 27.83
CA GLN A 86 -10.30 -3.30 27.65
C GLN A 86 -9.12 -3.23 26.67
N GLU A 87 -7.92 -3.47 27.18
CA GLU A 87 -6.71 -3.41 26.38
C GLU A 87 -6.64 -4.50 25.31
N ARG A 88 -6.26 -4.12 24.09
CA ARG A 88 -5.95 -5.01 22.97
C ARG A 88 -4.79 -4.44 22.16
N THR A 89 -4.10 -5.31 21.45
CA THR A 89 -3.04 -4.92 20.51
C THR A 89 -3.51 -5.17 19.08
N PHE A 90 -3.35 -4.15 18.23
CA PHE A 90 -3.62 -4.19 16.80
C PHE A 90 -2.39 -3.64 16.07
N ASN A 91 -2.20 -4.03 14.80
CA ASN A 91 -1.23 -3.35 13.96
C ASN A 91 -1.89 -2.12 13.35
N GLY A 92 -1.19 -1.00 13.36
CA GLY A 92 -1.71 0.26 12.85
C GLY A 92 -0.66 1.08 12.11
N ASN A 93 -1.13 1.80 11.10
CA ASN A 93 -0.32 2.74 10.34
C ASN A 93 -0.21 4.06 11.08
N VAL A 94 1.00 4.45 11.43
CA VAL A 94 1.30 5.67 12.16
C VAL A 94 2.52 6.39 11.57
N MET A 95 2.65 7.68 11.82
CA MET A 95 3.90 8.38 11.56
C MET A 95 5.01 7.74 12.39
N ASN A 96 6.18 7.47 11.78
CA ASN A 96 7.22 6.67 12.41
C ASN A 96 7.71 7.25 13.75
N MET A 97 7.95 8.54 13.86
CA MET A 97 8.40 9.18 15.12
C MET A 97 9.39 8.32 15.94
N GLU A 98 10.32 7.66 15.24
CA GLU A 98 11.34 6.75 15.80
C GLU A 98 10.82 5.40 16.37
N PHE A 99 9.63 4.99 16.05
CA PHE A 99 9.20 3.62 16.38
C PHE A 99 10.06 2.57 15.67
N ILE A 100 10.47 2.86 14.42
CA ILE A 100 11.49 2.13 13.67
C ILE A 100 12.66 3.07 13.44
N THR A 101 13.75 2.87 14.19
CA THR A 101 14.84 3.85 14.33
C THR A 101 15.74 4.03 13.11
N ASN A 102 15.66 3.15 12.12
CA ASN A 102 16.42 3.24 10.87
C ASN A 102 15.55 3.41 9.63
N LEU A 103 14.36 3.98 9.82
CA LEU A 103 13.51 4.53 8.76
C LEU A 103 13.27 6.02 9.02
N PRO A 104 12.92 6.82 7.97
CA PRO A 104 12.67 8.25 8.12
C PRO A 104 11.57 8.54 9.15
N HIS A 105 11.75 9.61 9.91
CA HIS A 105 10.83 10.04 10.96
C HIS A 105 9.40 10.31 10.46
N GLU A 106 9.28 10.87 9.25
CA GLU A 106 7.99 11.24 8.62
C GLU A 106 7.34 10.09 7.84
N ALA A 107 8.00 8.92 7.75
CA ALA A 107 7.42 7.79 7.04
C ALA A 107 6.18 7.27 7.76
N CYS A 108 5.19 6.83 7.01
CA CYS A 108 4.11 6.03 7.56
C CYS A 108 4.57 4.59 7.71
N VAL A 109 4.49 4.06 8.94
CA VAL A 109 4.93 2.70 9.27
C VAL A 109 3.82 1.94 9.98
N GLU A 110 3.72 0.65 9.72
CA GLU A 110 2.83 -0.23 10.47
C GLU A 110 3.58 -0.82 11.67
N VAL A 111 3.05 -0.58 12.85
CA VAL A 111 3.62 -1.08 14.11
C VAL A 111 2.50 -1.59 15.03
N PRO A 112 2.80 -2.50 15.98
CA PRO A 112 1.84 -2.85 17.01
C PRO A 112 1.42 -1.60 17.80
N CYS A 113 0.12 -1.46 18.00
CA CYS A 113 -0.50 -0.39 18.77
C CYS A 113 -1.31 -1.00 19.90
N VAL A 114 -1.00 -0.63 21.13
CA VAL A 114 -1.85 -0.96 22.27
C VAL A 114 -3.01 0.03 22.31
N VAL A 115 -4.23 -0.47 22.35
CA VAL A 115 -5.46 0.34 22.35
C VAL A 115 -6.25 0.07 23.63
N ASN A 116 -6.60 1.12 24.34
CA ASN A 116 -7.38 1.07 25.57
C ASN A 116 -8.19 2.37 25.75
N GLY A 117 -8.78 2.60 26.92
CA GLY A 117 -9.59 3.78 27.22
C GLY A 117 -8.84 5.13 27.16
N SER A 118 -7.51 5.13 27.11
CA SER A 118 -6.71 6.36 26.92
C SER A 118 -6.33 6.62 25.46
N GLY A 119 -6.70 5.72 24.55
CA GLY A 119 -6.48 5.87 23.11
C GLY A 119 -5.57 4.81 22.50
N VAL A 120 -4.88 5.20 21.41
CA VAL A 120 -4.00 4.33 20.62
C VAL A 120 -2.54 4.65 20.94
N HIS A 121 -1.79 3.65 21.35
CA HIS A 121 -0.41 3.77 21.81
C HIS A 121 0.54 2.92 20.95
N PRO A 122 1.15 3.50 19.90
CA PRO A 122 2.13 2.78 19.06
C PRO A 122 3.33 2.30 19.86
N GLN A 123 3.82 1.11 19.53
CA GLN A 123 4.92 0.48 20.24
C GLN A 123 6.23 0.61 19.48
N LYS A 124 7.33 0.80 20.22
CA LYS A 124 8.67 0.91 19.65
C LYS A 124 9.17 -0.46 19.21
N ILE A 125 9.54 -0.56 17.93
CA ILE A 125 10.10 -1.78 17.31
C ILE A 125 11.64 -1.77 17.40
N GLY A 126 12.25 -0.57 17.33
CA GLY A 126 13.68 -0.39 17.29
C GLY A 126 14.24 -0.49 15.85
N LYS A 127 15.39 -1.11 15.69
CA LYS A 127 16.11 -1.15 14.42
C LYS A 127 15.76 -2.40 13.62
N LEU A 128 15.31 -2.22 12.38
CA LEU A 128 15.12 -3.32 11.43
C LEU A 128 16.48 -3.82 10.91
N PRO A 129 16.56 -5.09 10.45
CA PRO A 129 17.70 -5.58 9.71
C PRO A 129 18.01 -4.68 8.50
N PRO A 130 19.29 -4.38 8.20
CA PRO A 130 19.63 -3.39 7.17
C PRO A 130 19.04 -3.68 5.80
N HIS A 131 18.99 -4.94 5.37
CA HIS A 131 18.43 -5.32 4.08
C HIS A 131 16.91 -5.13 4.00
N ILE A 132 16.19 -5.35 5.11
CA ILE A 132 14.75 -5.10 5.20
C ILE A 132 14.48 -3.58 5.16
N ALA A 133 15.21 -2.81 5.96
CA ALA A 133 15.09 -1.36 5.95
C ALA A 133 15.41 -0.77 4.57
N ALA A 134 16.40 -1.31 3.85
CA ALA A 134 16.74 -0.87 2.50
C ALA A 134 15.61 -1.13 1.49
N ILE A 135 14.97 -2.32 1.54
CA ILE A 135 13.82 -2.64 0.68
C ILE A 135 12.65 -1.69 0.97
N ILE A 136 12.32 -1.48 2.25
CA ILE A 136 11.24 -0.57 2.66
C ILE A 136 11.55 0.87 2.23
N GLN A 137 12.80 1.31 2.40
CA GLN A 137 13.23 2.67 2.04
C GLN A 137 13.01 2.99 0.56
N THR A 138 13.15 2.03 -0.36
CA THR A 138 12.89 2.26 -1.78
C THR A 138 11.46 2.73 -2.02
N ASN A 139 10.49 2.13 -1.35
CA ASN A 139 9.07 2.50 -1.46
C ASN A 139 8.74 3.78 -0.69
N ILE A 140 9.34 4.00 0.47
CA ILE A 140 9.20 5.27 1.22
C ILE A 140 9.64 6.46 0.36
N ASN A 141 10.71 6.33 -0.40
CA ASN A 141 11.20 7.39 -1.29
C ASN A 141 10.13 7.78 -2.32
N VAL A 142 9.49 6.81 -2.96
CA VAL A 142 8.41 7.04 -3.92
C VAL A 142 7.21 7.72 -3.26
N GLN A 143 6.78 7.19 -2.12
CA GLN A 143 5.64 7.73 -1.37
C GLN A 143 5.88 9.18 -0.93
N SER A 144 7.05 9.46 -0.36
CA SER A 144 7.44 10.81 0.09
C SER A 144 7.45 11.81 -1.07
N LEU A 145 8.03 11.45 -2.21
CA LEU A 145 8.06 12.30 -3.40
C LEU A 145 6.67 12.51 -3.99
N THR A 146 5.83 11.48 -3.98
CA THR A 146 4.43 11.60 -4.44
C THR A 146 3.62 12.56 -3.57
N VAL A 147 3.76 12.47 -2.25
CA VAL A 147 3.11 13.40 -1.31
C VAL A 147 3.61 14.83 -1.54
N ARG A 148 4.92 15.02 -1.66
CA ARG A 148 5.52 16.33 -1.94
C ARG A 148 5.06 16.89 -3.28
N ALA A 149 4.95 16.06 -4.32
CA ALA A 149 4.44 16.48 -5.61
C ALA A 149 3.06 17.15 -5.51
N VAL A 150 2.19 16.56 -4.69
CA VAL A 150 0.84 17.11 -4.46
C VAL A 150 0.86 18.38 -3.61
N LEU A 151 1.55 18.34 -2.47
CA LEU A 151 1.55 19.45 -1.51
C LEU A 151 2.28 20.69 -2.04
N GLU A 152 3.41 20.48 -2.72
CA GLU A 152 4.26 21.56 -3.27
C GLU A 152 3.88 21.91 -4.72
N LYS A 153 2.93 21.18 -5.33
CA LYS A 153 2.53 21.31 -6.76
C LYS A 153 3.73 21.22 -7.69
N SER A 154 4.69 20.35 -7.38
CA SER A 154 5.94 20.19 -8.09
C SER A 154 5.90 19.00 -9.06
N LYS A 155 6.01 19.28 -10.36
CA LYS A 155 6.14 18.23 -11.38
C LYS A 155 7.46 17.46 -11.26
N ASP A 156 8.53 18.11 -10.80
CA ASP A 156 9.84 17.48 -10.62
C ASP A 156 9.76 16.32 -9.65
N HIS A 157 8.97 16.43 -8.58
CA HIS A 157 8.77 15.34 -7.63
C HIS A 157 8.04 14.14 -8.26
N ILE A 158 7.15 14.36 -9.23
CA ILE A 158 6.53 13.25 -9.99
C ILE A 158 7.59 12.50 -10.79
N TYR A 159 8.46 13.22 -11.49
CA TYR A 159 9.56 12.60 -12.25
C TYR A 159 10.52 11.84 -11.33
N HIS A 160 10.91 12.43 -10.21
CA HIS A 160 11.81 11.79 -9.26
C HIS A 160 11.17 10.55 -8.63
N ALA A 161 9.87 10.58 -8.31
CA ALA A 161 9.14 9.42 -7.80
C ALA A 161 9.17 8.25 -8.81
N ALA A 162 8.86 8.53 -10.07
CA ALA A 162 8.88 7.51 -11.12
C ALA A 162 10.29 6.96 -11.41
N MET A 163 11.32 7.82 -11.37
CA MET A 163 12.72 7.42 -11.56
C MET A 163 13.24 6.54 -10.42
N LEU A 164 12.75 6.74 -9.19
CA LEU A 164 13.17 6.00 -8.00
C LEU A 164 12.26 4.82 -7.67
N ASP A 165 11.16 4.65 -8.40
CA ASP A 165 10.33 3.46 -8.25
C ASP A 165 11.12 2.21 -8.62
N PRO A 166 11.23 1.21 -7.70
CA PRO A 166 12.10 0.06 -7.90
C PRO A 166 11.75 -0.76 -9.14
N ARG A 167 10.47 -0.83 -9.47
CA ARG A 167 9.99 -1.60 -10.59
C ARG A 167 10.16 -0.84 -11.91
N THR A 168 9.78 0.42 -11.93
CA THR A 168 9.92 1.28 -13.11
C THR A 168 11.39 1.41 -13.52
N SER A 169 12.29 1.67 -12.57
CA SER A 169 13.72 1.80 -12.82
C SER A 169 14.41 0.49 -13.25
N ALA A 170 13.83 -0.66 -12.91
CA ALA A 170 14.35 -1.96 -13.35
C ALA A 170 14.00 -2.32 -14.81
N GLU A 171 12.98 -1.67 -15.39
CA GLU A 171 12.44 -1.99 -16.71
C GLU A 171 12.70 -0.91 -17.76
N LEU A 172 12.79 0.36 -17.35
CA LEU A 172 12.81 1.51 -18.25
C LEU A 172 14.09 2.33 -18.09
N SER A 173 14.55 2.93 -19.19
CA SER A 173 15.59 3.97 -19.16
C SER A 173 15.02 5.30 -18.66
N LEU A 174 15.90 6.23 -18.25
CA LEU A 174 15.48 7.56 -17.82
C LEU A 174 14.71 8.31 -18.91
N GLU A 175 15.13 8.18 -20.18
CA GLU A 175 14.47 8.79 -21.33
C GLU A 175 13.07 8.23 -21.54
N GLN A 176 12.89 6.90 -21.36
CA GLN A 176 11.58 6.28 -21.47
C GLN A 176 10.63 6.74 -20.36
N ILE A 177 11.11 6.81 -19.11
CA ILE A 177 10.33 7.31 -17.96
C ILE A 177 9.93 8.75 -18.21
N TRP A 178 10.88 9.58 -18.62
CA TRP A 178 10.66 11.00 -18.89
C TRP A 178 9.64 11.23 -20.01
N SER A 179 9.81 10.53 -21.14
CA SER A 179 8.90 10.64 -22.28
C SER A 179 7.48 10.23 -21.94
N CYS A 180 7.30 9.16 -21.15
CA CYS A 180 5.99 8.71 -20.68
C CYS A 180 5.29 9.78 -19.83
N LEU A 181 6.01 10.38 -18.88
CA LEU A 181 5.47 11.39 -17.98
C LEU A 181 5.17 12.71 -18.68
N LEU A 182 5.97 13.10 -19.67
CA LEU A 182 5.69 14.28 -20.51
C LEU A 182 4.41 14.10 -21.31
N TYR A 183 4.16 12.91 -21.85
CA TYR A 183 2.95 12.61 -22.61
C TYR A 183 1.70 12.61 -21.76
N THR A 184 1.78 12.08 -20.53
CA THR A 184 0.64 11.93 -19.62
C THR A 184 0.37 13.17 -18.75
N SER A 185 1.35 14.08 -18.64
CA SER A 185 1.18 15.31 -17.86
C SER A 185 0.49 16.38 -18.69
N PRO A 186 -0.57 17.06 -18.18
CA PRO A 186 -1.16 18.20 -18.86
C PRO A 186 -0.08 19.25 -19.14
N SER A 187 0.01 19.73 -20.39
CA SER A 187 0.93 20.79 -20.74
C SER A 187 0.62 22.05 -19.93
N PRO A 188 1.64 22.80 -19.48
CA PRO A 188 1.41 24.13 -18.90
C PRO A 188 0.68 25.09 -19.85
N ARG A 189 0.63 24.77 -21.16
CA ARG A 189 -0.09 25.56 -22.18
C ARG A 189 -1.58 25.24 -22.25
N ASP A 190 -2.02 24.11 -21.68
CA ASP A 190 -3.42 23.70 -21.72
C ASP A 190 -4.28 24.43 -20.67
N GLY A 191 -3.67 25.21 -19.77
CA GLY A 191 -4.31 26.05 -18.77
C GLY A 191 -4.37 27.54 -19.11
N VAL A 192 -3.93 27.96 -20.30
CA VAL A 192 -3.97 29.35 -20.75
C VAL A 192 -4.75 29.44 -22.08
N GLN A 193 -6.04 29.15 -22.02
CA GLN A 193 -7.00 29.63 -23.01
C GLN A 193 -8.24 30.10 -22.26
N SER A 194 -8.26 31.40 -22.00
CA SER A 194 -9.41 32.30 -22.07
C SER A 194 -9.02 33.66 -21.48
#